data_5b296d3da5dadb73f7b8a8af09cadd02
#
_entry.id   5b296d3da5dadb73f7b8a8af09cadd02
#
_cell.length_a   1.000
_cell.length_b   1.000
_cell.length_c   1.000
_cell.angle_alpha   90.00
_cell.angle_beta   90.00
_cell.angle_gamma   90.00
#
_symmetry.space_group_name_H-M   'P 1'
#
loop_
_entity.id
_entity.type
_entity.pdbx_description
1 polymer ?
#
loop_
_entity_poly.entity_id
_entity_poly.type
_entity_poly.pdbx_seq_one_letter_code
_entity_poly.pdbx_strand_id
1 'polypeptide(L)'
;DQGLRMIEIYKHQFKDLSNIIAMIKNRNYRFIIYMDDLSFEEFEIEYKFLKAVIEGGVETKPENILIYATSNRRHLIKENWSDRNDVVQENGMHQSDTMEEKLSLVNRFGVKINYSKPMKKEFNHIVLELAHKNNIQ
;
A
#
# COMPACT_ATOMS: atom_id res chain seq x y z
N ASP A 1 26.22 -10.69 -1.14
CA ASP A 1 25.07 -10.54 -0.23
C ASP A 1 25.13 -9.17 0.41
N GLN A 2 24.30 -8.24 -0.06
CA GLN A 2 24.38 -6.83 0.36
C GLN A 2 23.58 -6.53 1.65
N GLY A 3 23.22 -7.57 2.41
CA GLY A 3 22.51 -7.37 3.68
C GLY A 3 21.05 -6.90 3.57
N LEU A 4 20.45 -6.96 2.38
CA LEU A 4 19.05 -6.66 2.19
C LEU A 4 18.19 -7.89 2.50
N ARG A 5 17.11 -7.69 3.27
CA ARG A 5 16.12 -8.70 3.64
C ARG A 5 14.72 -8.19 3.31
N MET A 6 13.87 -9.08 2.87
CA MET A 6 12.45 -8.77 2.64
C MET A 6 11.58 -9.59 3.58
N ILE A 7 10.58 -8.95 4.15
CA ILE A 7 9.58 -9.55 5.04
C ILE A 7 8.23 -9.23 4.41
N GLU A 8 7.51 -10.26 4.00
CA GLU A 8 6.15 -10.13 3.54
C GLU A 8 5.19 -10.17 4.72
N ILE A 9 4.25 -9.23 4.76
CA ILE A 9 3.24 -9.11 5.83
C ILE A 9 1.87 -9.00 5.19
N TYR A 10 0.97 -9.88 5.64
CA TYR A 10 -0.42 -9.88 5.23
C TYR A 10 -1.28 -9.00 6.14
N LYS A 11 -2.40 -8.53 5.63
CA LYS A 11 -3.29 -7.59 6.34
C LYS A 11 -3.67 -8.04 7.76
N HIS A 12 -3.98 -9.32 7.95
CA HIS A 12 -4.33 -9.87 9.27
C HIS A 12 -3.18 -9.83 10.31
N GLN A 13 -1.94 -9.60 9.84
CA GLN A 13 -0.75 -9.50 10.68
C GLN A 13 -0.38 -8.06 11.04
N PHE A 14 -1.11 -7.05 10.58
CA PHE A 14 -0.78 -5.64 10.82
C PHE A 14 -0.76 -5.28 12.31
N LYS A 15 -1.54 -5.95 13.12
CA LYS A 15 -1.48 -5.81 14.58
C LYS A 15 -0.10 -6.12 15.19
N ASP A 16 0.69 -6.98 14.52
CA ASP A 16 2.02 -7.39 14.95
C ASP A 16 3.14 -6.53 14.35
N LEU A 17 2.80 -5.59 13.47
CA LEU A 17 3.76 -4.80 12.69
C LEU A 17 4.74 -4.04 13.58
N SER A 18 4.27 -3.42 14.67
CA SER A 18 5.12 -2.71 15.62
C SER A 18 6.12 -3.65 16.30
N ASN A 19 5.70 -4.87 16.64
CA ASN A 19 6.57 -5.87 17.25
C ASN A 19 7.64 -6.35 16.25
N ILE A 20 7.25 -6.59 15.00
CA ILE A 20 8.17 -6.97 13.92
C ILE A 20 9.23 -5.88 13.74
N ILE A 21 8.82 -4.63 13.67
CA ILE A 21 9.74 -3.49 13.55
C ILE A 21 10.70 -3.42 14.75
N ALA A 22 10.18 -3.56 15.97
CA ALA A 22 11.02 -3.56 17.18
C ALA A 22 12.10 -4.66 17.16
N MET A 23 11.80 -5.82 16.58
CA MET A 23 12.75 -6.94 16.45
C MET A 23 13.86 -6.69 15.42
N ILE A 24 13.60 -5.90 14.39
CA ILE A 24 14.53 -5.72 13.26
C ILE A 24 15.23 -4.36 13.25
N LYS A 25 14.70 -3.34 13.94
CA LYS A 25 15.20 -1.96 13.89
C LYS A 25 16.67 -1.81 14.27
N ASN A 26 17.19 -2.65 15.18
CA ASN A 26 18.57 -2.58 15.65
C ASN A 26 19.49 -3.60 14.96
N ARG A 27 18.99 -4.30 13.93
CA ARG A 27 19.81 -5.28 13.21
C ARG A 27 20.66 -4.58 12.14
N ASN A 28 21.86 -5.09 11.93
CA ASN A 28 22.79 -4.57 10.92
C ASN A 28 22.41 -5.08 9.49
N TYR A 29 21.13 -5.01 9.15
CA TYR A 29 20.57 -5.33 7.83
C TYR A 29 19.59 -4.23 7.41
N ARG A 30 19.40 -4.09 6.11
CA ARG A 30 18.30 -3.29 5.57
C ARG A 30 17.12 -4.18 5.29
N PHE A 31 15.93 -3.71 5.64
CA PHE A 31 14.69 -4.47 5.50
C PHE A 31 13.71 -3.75 4.59
N ILE A 32 13.02 -4.53 3.76
CA ILE A 32 11.81 -4.13 3.06
C ILE A 32 10.67 -4.90 3.70
N ILE A 33 9.70 -4.19 4.27
CA ILE A 33 8.42 -4.77 4.66
C ILE A 33 7.51 -4.62 3.45
N TYR A 34 7.09 -5.75 2.89
CA TYR A 34 6.29 -5.81 1.68
C TYR A 34 4.86 -6.23 2.00
N MET A 35 3.91 -5.49 1.46
CA MET A 35 2.47 -5.71 1.63
C MET A 35 1.84 -5.79 0.24
N ASP A 36 1.35 -6.98 -0.11
CA ASP A 36 0.71 -7.19 -1.40
C ASP A 36 -0.80 -6.94 -1.33
N ASP A 37 -1.36 -6.41 -2.41
CA ASP A 37 -2.78 -6.10 -2.59
C ASP A 37 -3.41 -5.34 -1.41
N LEU A 38 -2.72 -4.29 -0.96
CA LEU A 38 -3.17 -3.46 0.15
C LEU A 38 -4.49 -2.76 -0.20
N SER A 39 -5.53 -3.10 0.54
CA SER A 39 -6.85 -2.48 0.44
C SER A 39 -7.57 -2.54 1.78
N PHE A 40 -8.41 -1.54 2.06
CA PHE A 40 -9.19 -1.49 3.28
C PHE A 40 -10.67 -1.34 2.94
N GLU A 41 -11.50 -2.10 3.63
CA GLU A 41 -12.94 -1.89 3.65
C GLU A 41 -13.31 -0.73 4.60
N GLU A 42 -14.51 -0.23 4.50
CA GLU A 42 -14.94 0.98 5.21
C GLU A 42 -14.75 0.92 6.74
N PHE A 43 -15.04 -0.22 7.34
CA PHE A 43 -15.00 -0.41 8.81
C PHE A 43 -13.78 -1.20 9.31
N GLU A 44 -12.80 -1.49 8.47
CA GLU A 44 -11.60 -2.20 8.90
C GLU A 44 -10.70 -1.31 9.75
N ILE A 45 -10.25 -1.84 10.87
CA ILE A 45 -9.36 -1.12 11.81
C ILE A 45 -7.88 -1.35 11.53
N GLU A 46 -7.56 -2.30 10.66
CA GLU A 46 -6.19 -2.69 10.33
C GLU A 46 -5.37 -1.52 9.79
N TYR A 47 -6.01 -0.58 9.08
CA TYR A 47 -5.35 0.63 8.60
C TYR A 47 -4.75 1.47 9.74
N LYS A 48 -5.32 1.44 10.96
CA LYS A 48 -4.82 2.18 12.11
C LYS A 48 -3.45 1.68 12.57
N PHE A 49 -3.23 0.37 12.50
CA PHE A 49 -1.92 -0.21 12.82
C PHE A 49 -0.88 0.21 11.81
N LEU A 50 -1.20 0.16 10.53
CA LEU A 50 -0.32 0.61 9.46
C LEU A 50 -0.04 2.11 9.56
N LYS A 51 -1.07 2.91 9.79
CA LYS A 51 -0.96 4.36 9.97
C LYS A 51 -0.01 4.70 11.10
N ALA A 52 -0.17 4.09 12.28
CA ALA A 52 0.69 4.32 13.44
C ALA A 52 2.17 4.05 13.13
N VAL A 53 2.46 3.03 12.33
CA VAL A 53 3.83 2.70 11.92
C VAL A 53 4.38 3.69 10.87
N ILE A 54 3.60 4.03 9.85
CA ILE A 54 4.05 4.93 8.78
C ILE A 54 4.23 6.36 9.29
N GLU A 55 3.36 6.82 10.17
CA GLU A 55 3.43 8.16 10.79
C GLU A 55 4.53 8.28 11.85
N GLY A 56 5.07 7.14 12.28
CA GLY A 56 6.17 7.12 13.23
C GLY A 56 5.72 7.25 14.69
N GLY A 57 4.42 7.20 15.01
CA GLY A 57 3.89 7.16 16.39
C GLY A 57 4.76 7.86 17.45
N VAL A 58 5.07 7.15 18.52
CA VAL A 58 6.03 7.60 19.57
C VAL A 58 7.48 7.39 19.13
N GLU A 59 7.75 6.49 18.20
CA GLU A 59 9.08 6.21 17.65
C GLU A 59 9.13 6.58 16.16
N THR A 60 10.17 7.31 15.77
CA THR A 60 10.44 7.60 14.36
C THR A 60 10.69 6.29 13.60
N LYS A 61 10.23 6.22 12.35
CA LYS A 61 10.49 5.08 11.47
C LYS A 61 12.00 4.80 11.41
N PRO A 62 12.45 3.57 11.68
CA PRO A 62 13.86 3.22 11.64
C PRO A 62 14.44 3.41 10.23
N GLU A 63 15.65 3.95 10.13
CA GLU A 63 16.32 4.23 8.85
C GLU A 63 16.64 2.97 8.03
N ASN A 64 16.75 1.83 8.70
CA ASN A 64 17.05 0.55 8.04
C ASN A 64 15.80 -0.18 7.51
N ILE A 65 14.60 0.44 7.59
CA ILE A 65 13.34 -0.18 7.16
C ILE A 65 12.64 0.67 6.10
N LEU A 66 12.26 0.04 4.98
CA LEU A 66 11.38 0.58 3.97
C LEU A 66 10.08 -0.21 3.93
N ILE A 67 8.97 0.47 3.71
CA ILE A 67 7.65 -0.15 3.54
C ILE A 67 7.25 -0.01 2.09
N TYR A 68 7.00 -1.16 1.44
CA TYR A 68 6.49 -1.26 0.09
C TYR A 68 5.09 -1.88 0.12
N ALA A 69 4.18 -1.28 -0.61
CA ALA A 69 2.84 -1.82 -0.75
C ALA A 69 2.41 -1.78 -2.22
N THR A 70 1.73 -2.82 -2.67
CA THR A 70 0.98 -2.81 -3.92
C THR A 70 -0.50 -2.62 -3.64
N SER A 71 -1.23 -2.05 -4.57
CA SER A 71 -2.67 -1.93 -4.48
C SER A 71 -3.29 -1.81 -5.87
N ASN A 72 -4.38 -2.48 -6.08
CA ASN A 72 -5.22 -2.34 -7.27
C ASN A 72 -6.18 -1.15 -7.17
N ARG A 73 -6.17 -0.42 -6.06
CA ARG A 73 -7.09 0.67 -5.77
C ARG A 73 -6.35 2.00 -5.70
N ARG A 74 -6.89 3.01 -6.36
CA ARG A 74 -6.29 4.34 -6.39
C ARG A 74 -6.15 4.97 -5.00
N HIS A 75 -7.10 4.71 -4.10
CA HIS A 75 -7.16 5.30 -2.77
C HIS A 75 -7.06 4.28 -1.63
N LEU A 76 -6.65 3.04 -1.89
CA LEU A 76 -6.62 1.93 -0.92
C LEU A 76 -8.00 1.59 -0.31
N ILE A 77 -9.07 2.19 -0.80
CA ILE A 77 -10.43 2.05 -0.29
C ILE A 77 -11.36 1.59 -1.41
N LYS A 78 -12.33 0.78 -1.06
CA LYS A 78 -13.38 0.37 -1.99
C LYS A 78 -14.36 1.52 -2.17
N GLU A 79 -14.29 2.18 -3.33
CA GLU A 79 -15.31 3.13 -3.73
C GLU A 79 -16.60 2.36 -4.03
N ASN A 80 -17.64 2.55 -3.25
CA ASN A 80 -18.96 2.09 -3.60
C ASN A 80 -19.54 3.00 -4.68
N TRP A 81 -20.16 2.42 -5.71
CA TRP A 81 -20.79 3.17 -6.81
C TRP A 81 -21.93 4.09 -6.34
N SER A 82 -22.47 3.88 -5.12
CA SER A 82 -23.47 4.72 -4.49
C SER A 82 -22.97 6.09 -4.07
N ASP A 83 -21.68 6.26 -3.87
CA ASP A 83 -21.10 7.52 -3.37
C ASP A 83 -21.06 8.63 -4.43
N ARG A 84 -21.42 8.33 -5.68
CA ARG A 84 -21.49 9.33 -6.76
C ARG A 84 -22.79 10.10 -6.87
N ASN A 85 -23.89 9.66 -6.25
CA ASN A 85 -25.22 10.22 -6.50
C ASN A 85 -26.02 10.63 -5.26
N ASP A 86 -25.57 10.43 -4.05
CA ASP A 86 -26.33 10.84 -2.87
C ASP A 86 -25.57 11.84 -1.99
N VAL A 87 -25.72 13.08 -2.39
CA VAL A 87 -25.79 14.20 -1.47
C VAL A 87 -27.22 14.19 -0.92
N VAL A 88 -27.50 13.47 0.18
CA VAL A 88 -28.56 13.81 1.15
C VAL A 88 -28.55 12.82 2.34
N GLN A 89 -28.24 13.36 3.52
CA GLN A 89 -28.84 13.21 4.85
C GLN A 89 -28.48 12.08 5.81
N GLU A 90 -28.07 12.56 6.95
CA GLU A 90 -28.32 12.19 8.35
C GLU A 90 -27.36 11.25 9.12
N ASN A 91 -26.27 10.76 8.55
CA ASN A 91 -25.20 10.18 9.39
C ASN A 91 -23.78 10.52 8.86
N GLY A 92 -23.66 11.59 8.10
CA GLY A 92 -22.51 11.91 7.27
C GLY A 92 -21.21 12.30 8.01
N MET A 93 -21.27 12.62 9.31
CA MET A 93 -20.11 13.17 10.00
C MET A 93 -19.07 12.08 10.34
N HIS A 94 -19.49 10.89 10.73
CA HIS A 94 -18.57 9.79 11.07
C HIS A 94 -17.98 9.04 9.85
N GLN A 95 -18.71 9.01 8.73
CA GLN A 95 -18.21 8.39 7.48
C GLN A 95 -17.14 9.25 6.79
N SER A 96 -17.33 10.57 6.82
CA SER A 96 -16.38 11.55 6.28
C SER A 96 -15.01 11.44 6.95
N ASP A 97 -14.97 11.40 8.29
CA ASP A 97 -13.74 11.38 9.07
C ASP A 97 -12.92 10.10 8.81
N THR A 98 -13.59 8.95 8.74
CA THR A 98 -12.90 7.67 8.47
C THR A 98 -12.35 7.62 7.04
N MET A 99 -13.05 8.17 6.08
CA MET A 99 -12.62 8.26 4.69
C MET A 99 -11.40 9.19 4.56
N GLU A 100 -11.43 10.36 5.18
CA GLU A 100 -10.29 11.28 5.20
C GLU A 100 -9.07 10.67 5.87
N GLU A 101 -9.24 9.94 6.98
CA GLU A 101 -8.14 9.24 7.64
C GLU A 101 -7.49 8.18 6.74
N LYS A 102 -8.28 7.41 5.99
CA LYS A 102 -7.76 6.41 5.05
C LYS A 102 -7.09 7.05 3.85
N LEU A 103 -7.63 8.16 3.33
CA LEU A 103 -6.98 8.94 2.27
C LEU A 103 -5.65 9.53 2.75
N SER A 104 -5.58 9.96 4.01
CA SER A 104 -4.36 10.48 4.61
C SER A 104 -3.25 9.44 4.63
N LEU A 105 -3.58 8.15 4.83
CA LEU A 105 -2.61 7.05 4.80
C LEU A 105 -1.90 6.94 3.45
N VAL A 106 -2.64 7.04 2.34
CA VAL A 106 -2.06 7.00 0.98
C VAL A 106 -1.05 8.14 0.77
N ASN A 107 -1.32 9.30 1.35
CA ASN A 107 -0.46 10.47 1.20
C ASN A 107 0.83 10.39 2.04
N ARG A 108 0.92 9.43 2.96
CA ARG A 108 2.13 9.18 3.76
C ARG A 108 3.18 8.32 3.04
N PHE A 109 2.80 7.64 1.96
CA PHE A 109 3.77 6.99 1.10
C PHE A 109 4.50 8.05 0.27
N GLY A 110 5.80 8.17 0.48
CA GLY A 110 6.63 9.22 -0.14
C GLY A 110 6.78 9.06 -1.65
N VAL A 111 6.71 7.82 -2.16
CA VAL A 111 6.82 7.51 -3.59
C VAL A 111 5.60 6.70 -4.00
N LYS A 112 4.96 7.11 -5.09
CA LYS A 112 3.83 6.40 -5.71
C LYS A 112 4.17 6.11 -7.17
N ILE A 113 4.10 4.84 -7.54
CA ILE A 113 4.35 4.39 -8.91
C ILE A 113 3.02 3.85 -9.44
N ASN A 114 2.54 4.44 -10.52
CA ASN A 114 1.29 4.02 -11.16
C ASN A 114 1.58 3.13 -12.35
N TYR A 115 1.10 1.90 -12.31
CA TYR A 115 1.13 0.96 -13.42
C TYR A 115 -0.21 1.01 -14.16
N SER A 116 -0.32 1.93 -15.11
CA SER A 116 -1.53 2.04 -15.93
C SER A 116 -1.60 0.92 -16.97
N LYS A 117 -2.83 0.60 -17.41
CA LYS A 117 -3.03 -0.30 -18.54
C LYS A 117 -2.34 0.28 -19.79
N PRO A 118 -1.49 -0.48 -20.49
CA PRO A 118 -0.80 0.02 -21.67
C PRO A 118 -1.78 0.37 -22.78
N MET A 119 -1.49 1.41 -23.54
CA MET A 119 -2.19 1.71 -24.76
C MET A 119 -1.91 0.65 -25.83
N LYS A 120 -2.77 0.53 -26.84
CA LYS A 120 -2.64 -0.50 -27.89
C LYS A 120 -1.23 -0.53 -28.53
N LYS A 121 -0.64 0.64 -28.76
CA LYS A 121 0.72 0.76 -29.35
C LYS A 121 1.80 0.20 -28.42
N GLU A 122 1.72 0.54 -27.15
CA GLU A 122 2.64 0.05 -26.11
C GLU A 122 2.46 -1.47 -25.89
N PHE A 123 1.21 -1.94 -25.85
CA PHE A 123 0.91 -3.36 -25.75
C PHE A 123 1.54 -4.16 -26.91
N ASN A 124 1.36 -3.69 -28.16
CA ASN A 124 1.95 -4.33 -29.32
C ASN A 124 3.49 -4.36 -29.23
N HIS A 125 4.10 -3.27 -28.77
CA HIS A 125 5.55 -3.20 -28.56
C HIS A 125 6.02 -4.22 -27.52
N ILE A 126 5.34 -4.31 -26.39
CA ILE A 126 5.64 -5.31 -25.34
C ILE A 126 5.54 -6.73 -25.90
N VAL A 127 4.49 -7.03 -26.68
CA VAL A 127 4.32 -8.36 -27.29
C VAL A 127 5.46 -8.69 -28.24
N LEU A 128 5.86 -7.75 -29.10
CA LEU A 128 6.97 -7.94 -30.03
C LEU A 128 8.30 -8.17 -29.30
N GLU A 129 8.60 -7.37 -28.27
CA GLU A 129 9.81 -7.53 -27.46
C GLU A 129 9.86 -8.89 -26.76
N LEU A 130 8.72 -9.34 -26.20
CA LEU A 130 8.64 -10.65 -25.58
C LEU A 130 8.79 -11.80 -26.60
N ALA A 131 8.20 -11.65 -27.79
CA ALA A 131 8.35 -12.63 -28.87
C ALA A 131 9.83 -12.74 -29.28
N HIS A 132 10.48 -11.62 -29.53
CA HIS A 132 11.92 -11.55 -29.84
C HIS A 132 12.78 -12.21 -28.76
N LYS A 133 12.54 -11.88 -27.51
CA LYS A 133 13.28 -12.41 -26.36
C LYS A 133 13.14 -13.93 -26.24
N ASN A 134 12.03 -14.49 -26.68
CA ASN A 134 11.74 -15.92 -26.62
C ASN A 134 11.92 -16.63 -27.97
N ASN A 135 12.52 -15.97 -28.98
CA ASN A 135 12.73 -16.51 -30.34
C ASN A 135 11.43 -17.02 -31.01
N ILE A 136 10.30 -16.34 -30.73
CA ILE A 136 9.02 -16.61 -31.39
C ILE A 136 8.94 -15.71 -32.64
N GLN A 137 8.76 -16.32 -33.81
CA GLN A 137 8.55 -15.63 -35.07
C GLN A 137 7.06 -15.40 -35.34
#